data_1485e3aab1b87c062f1207bc26331620
#
_entry.id   1485e3aab1b87c062f1207bc26331620
#
_cell.length_a   1.000
_cell.length_b   1.000
_cell.length_c   1.000
_cell.angle_alpha   90.00
_cell.angle_beta   90.00
_cell.angle_gamma   90.00
#
_symmetry.space_group_name_H-M   'P 1'
#
loop_
_entity.id
_entity.type
_entity.pdbx_description
1 polymer ?
#
loop_
_entity_poly.entity_id
_entity_poly.type
_entity_poly.pdbx_seq_one_letter_code
_entity_poly.pdbx_strand_id
1 'polypeptide(L)'
;MRRLFVFWLACAACLPAQQGKDSKDSKEAQEERDLEESVGEAGSSPIEYARALERHLRRYPDSKQREEIERVLVQAAIDSRNKRMLVTYGVPVVERGSTDPVVLEHVARALLDQTDKPSSEKALKYTRKLEEVLVSREKELRASPGIGKGARLDDLLQRESRAQTFQARALGNLGNAAEAAAQAQRAWKTYPSAEAAREAGRWLEKAGQNEAAIEAYADAFGFNNAQKARDREKVAELYRKVKGSETGLGDLLLAAWDRTEARIAEDRQRLKEFDPNAGAVQPFDFTLGGLKGSPLPLATLKGKVTVLDFWATWCRPCRAQHPLYEQVRARFKDRDDVVFLAVNTDDDRAVVEPFLQAQKWDSRVYFEDGLQSVLRINSIPTTVILNRQGTVVNRMVGYIPERFVEMLAARIEEALTEQEP
;
A
#
# COMPACT_ATOMS: atom_id res chain seq x y z
N MET A 1 -0.79 -10.66 4.60
CA MET A 1 -2.08 -10.64 5.32
C MET A 1 -3.08 -11.50 4.58
N ARG A 2 -3.55 -12.57 5.23
CA ARG A 2 -4.41 -13.57 4.62
C ARG A 2 -5.86 -13.09 4.67
N ARG A 3 -6.41 -12.63 3.54
CA ARG A 3 -7.87 -12.63 3.34
C ARG A 3 -8.21 -13.90 2.57
N LEU A 4 -8.61 -14.93 3.30
CA LEU A 4 -9.33 -16.08 2.78
C LEU A 4 -10.71 -15.59 2.34
N PHE A 5 -10.92 -15.46 1.03
CA PHE A 5 -12.25 -15.37 0.47
C PHE A 5 -12.94 -16.73 0.58
N VAL A 6 -13.82 -16.85 1.54
CA VAL A 6 -14.78 -17.96 1.61
C VAL A 6 -15.91 -17.61 0.66
N PHE A 7 -15.98 -18.32 -0.47
CA PHE A 7 -17.11 -18.27 -1.38
C PHE A 7 -18.34 -18.88 -0.68
N TRP A 8 -19.36 -18.08 -0.50
CA TRP A 8 -20.71 -18.54 -0.19
C TRP A 8 -21.40 -18.88 -1.52
N LEU A 9 -21.45 -20.15 -1.87
CA LEU A 9 -22.39 -20.68 -2.86
C LEU A 9 -23.73 -20.93 -2.15
N ALA A 10 -24.74 -20.14 -2.51
CA ALA A 10 -26.09 -20.30 -2.03
C ALA A 10 -26.68 -21.60 -2.57
N CYS A 11 -27.03 -22.51 -1.67
CA CYS A 11 -27.82 -23.70 -1.95
C CYS A 11 -29.24 -23.29 -2.35
N ALA A 12 -29.63 -23.44 -3.60
CA ALA A 12 -31.02 -23.35 -4.04
C ALA A 12 -31.62 -24.74 -4.05
N ALA A 13 -32.57 -24.99 -3.12
CA ALA A 13 -33.33 -26.20 -3.00
C ALA A 13 -34.43 -26.32 -4.08
N CYS A 14 -34.53 -27.46 -4.67
CA CYS A 14 -35.62 -28.17 -5.34
C CYS A 14 -36.95 -27.44 -5.67
N LEU A 15 -37.31 -27.44 -6.96
CA LEU A 15 -38.67 -27.61 -7.48
C LEU A 15 -38.65 -28.35 -8.82
N PRO A 16 -39.76 -29.05 -9.22
CA PRO A 16 -39.70 -30.18 -10.14
C PRO A 16 -39.74 -29.83 -11.62
N ALA A 17 -39.29 -30.80 -12.40
CA ALA A 17 -39.10 -30.87 -13.84
C ALA A 17 -40.17 -30.25 -14.73
N GLN A 18 -39.72 -29.46 -15.74
CA GLN A 18 -40.38 -29.40 -17.04
C GLN A 18 -39.34 -29.66 -18.14
N GLN A 19 -39.61 -30.69 -18.92
CA GLN A 19 -38.79 -31.22 -20.01
C GLN A 19 -38.77 -30.23 -21.20
N GLY A 20 -37.57 -29.87 -21.68
CA GLY A 20 -37.43 -29.17 -22.95
C GLY A 20 -36.22 -28.20 -23.09
N LYS A 21 -35.24 -28.13 -22.14
CA LYS A 21 -34.01 -27.33 -22.25
C LYS A 21 -32.72 -28.11 -21.98
N ASP A 22 -32.75 -29.44 -22.14
CA ASP A 22 -31.86 -30.37 -21.45
C ASP A 22 -30.41 -30.50 -21.91
N SER A 23 -29.95 -29.84 -22.98
CA SER A 23 -28.55 -30.09 -23.41
C SER A 23 -27.55 -28.99 -23.03
N LYS A 24 -28.01 -27.75 -22.87
CA LYS A 24 -27.14 -26.65 -22.39
C LYS A 24 -27.02 -26.63 -20.86
N ASP A 25 -28.14 -26.79 -20.18
CA ASP A 25 -28.18 -26.81 -18.69
C ASP A 25 -27.40 -28.01 -18.13
N SER A 26 -27.39 -29.15 -18.85
CA SER A 26 -26.60 -30.33 -18.48
C SER A 26 -25.09 -30.13 -18.64
N LYS A 27 -24.65 -29.37 -19.67
CA LYS A 27 -23.23 -29.09 -19.89
C LYS A 27 -22.69 -28.08 -18.87
N GLU A 28 -23.44 -27.04 -18.56
CA GLU A 28 -23.08 -26.03 -17.55
C GLU A 28 -23.01 -26.69 -16.16
N ALA A 29 -23.97 -27.51 -15.78
CA ALA A 29 -23.94 -28.26 -14.53
C ALA A 29 -22.78 -29.26 -14.44
N GLN A 30 -22.34 -29.82 -15.57
CA GLN A 30 -21.16 -30.71 -15.62
C GLN A 30 -19.87 -29.87 -15.45
N GLU A 31 -19.76 -28.72 -16.12
CA GLU A 31 -18.65 -27.81 -16.01
C GLU A 31 -18.45 -27.36 -14.57
N GLU A 32 -19.55 -26.97 -13.89
CA GLU A 32 -19.52 -26.52 -12.50
C GLU A 32 -19.03 -27.61 -11.54
N ARG A 33 -19.56 -28.87 -11.69
CA ARG A 33 -19.08 -30.02 -10.91
C ARG A 33 -17.60 -30.31 -11.15
N ASP A 34 -17.13 -30.27 -12.40
CA ASP A 34 -15.74 -30.52 -12.75
C ASP A 34 -14.81 -29.46 -12.15
N LEU A 35 -15.28 -28.17 -12.05
CA LEU A 35 -14.55 -27.12 -11.41
C LEU A 35 -14.47 -27.32 -9.89
N GLU A 36 -15.62 -27.62 -9.25
CA GLU A 36 -15.68 -27.88 -7.81
C GLU A 36 -14.80 -29.09 -7.41
N GLU A 37 -14.83 -30.16 -8.18
CA GLU A 37 -13.98 -31.32 -7.94
C GLU A 37 -12.49 -30.97 -8.09
N SER A 38 -12.10 -30.32 -9.19
CA SER A 38 -10.70 -29.94 -9.46
C SER A 38 -10.14 -28.97 -8.42
N VAL A 39 -10.98 -28.04 -7.92
CA VAL A 39 -10.63 -27.09 -6.87
C VAL A 39 -10.57 -27.80 -5.50
N GLY A 40 -11.51 -28.71 -5.22
CA GLY A 40 -11.52 -29.52 -4.00
C GLY A 40 -10.26 -30.38 -3.87
N GLU A 41 -9.80 -31.01 -4.97
CA GLU A 41 -8.56 -31.80 -5.02
C GLU A 41 -7.29 -30.93 -4.76
N ALA A 42 -7.30 -29.66 -5.16
CA ALA A 42 -6.17 -28.74 -4.95
C ALA A 42 -5.93 -28.39 -3.47
N GLY A 43 -6.93 -28.61 -2.61
CA GLY A 43 -6.84 -28.36 -1.19
C GLY A 43 -6.42 -26.90 -0.86
N SER A 44 -5.53 -26.74 0.12
CA SER A 44 -5.05 -25.40 0.55
C SER A 44 -3.81 -24.89 -0.19
N SER A 45 -3.33 -25.59 -1.22
CA SER A 45 -2.14 -25.21 -1.99
C SER A 45 -2.50 -24.16 -3.06
N PRO A 46 -1.99 -22.91 -2.97
CA PRO A 46 -2.25 -21.88 -3.98
C PRO A 46 -1.77 -22.27 -5.39
N ILE A 47 -0.69 -23.06 -5.46
CA ILE A 47 -0.11 -23.49 -6.73
C ILE A 47 -1.01 -24.54 -7.39
N GLU A 48 -1.47 -25.54 -6.64
CA GLU A 48 -2.37 -26.57 -7.18
C GLU A 48 -3.74 -25.98 -7.52
N TYR A 49 -4.22 -25.02 -6.73
CA TYR A 49 -5.43 -24.25 -7.03
C TYR A 49 -5.33 -23.53 -8.38
N ALA A 50 -4.25 -22.78 -8.59
CA ALA A 50 -4.02 -22.11 -9.88
C ALA A 50 -3.93 -23.13 -11.06
N ARG A 51 -3.25 -24.27 -10.86
CA ARG A 51 -3.18 -25.35 -11.87
C ARG A 51 -4.54 -25.96 -12.18
N ALA A 52 -5.39 -26.14 -11.17
CA ALA A 52 -6.76 -26.63 -11.34
C ALA A 52 -7.59 -25.69 -12.22
N LEU A 53 -7.53 -24.39 -11.92
CA LEU A 53 -8.16 -23.35 -12.72
C LEU A 53 -7.64 -23.28 -14.17
N GLU A 54 -6.32 -23.42 -14.37
CA GLU A 54 -5.75 -23.49 -15.72
C GLU A 54 -6.21 -24.73 -16.49
N ARG A 55 -6.31 -25.92 -15.83
CA ARG A 55 -6.86 -27.13 -16.44
C ARG A 55 -8.31 -26.93 -16.84
N HIS A 56 -9.09 -26.32 -15.97
CA HIS A 56 -10.50 -26.01 -16.23
C HIS A 56 -10.66 -25.13 -17.48
N LEU A 57 -9.93 -24.00 -17.57
CA LEU A 57 -10.00 -23.11 -18.74
C LEU A 57 -9.53 -23.77 -20.05
N ARG A 58 -8.63 -24.76 -19.97
CA ARG A 58 -8.23 -25.56 -21.15
C ARG A 58 -9.32 -26.53 -21.58
N ARG A 59 -10.05 -27.13 -20.62
CA ARG A 59 -11.15 -28.07 -20.88
C ARG A 59 -12.41 -27.36 -21.34
N TYR A 60 -12.67 -26.18 -20.79
CA TYR A 60 -13.85 -25.33 -21.05
C TYR A 60 -13.42 -23.95 -21.55
N PRO A 61 -12.99 -23.83 -22.83
CA PRO A 61 -12.48 -22.55 -23.34
C PRO A 61 -13.56 -21.46 -23.42
N ASP A 62 -14.85 -21.82 -23.52
CA ASP A 62 -16.00 -20.93 -23.59
C ASP A 62 -16.74 -20.81 -22.23
N SER A 63 -16.10 -21.16 -21.14
CA SER A 63 -16.65 -21.09 -19.79
C SER A 63 -17.24 -19.70 -19.49
N LYS A 64 -18.44 -19.68 -18.94
CA LYS A 64 -19.07 -18.43 -18.45
C LYS A 64 -18.31 -17.84 -17.26
N GLN A 65 -17.56 -18.67 -16.54
CA GLN A 65 -16.75 -18.28 -15.37
C GLN A 65 -15.33 -17.81 -15.78
N ARG A 66 -14.99 -17.83 -17.08
CA ARG A 66 -13.64 -17.48 -17.57
C ARG A 66 -13.13 -16.17 -17.01
N GLU A 67 -13.92 -15.12 -17.02
CA GLU A 67 -13.49 -13.80 -16.55
C GLU A 67 -13.12 -13.80 -15.06
N GLU A 68 -13.90 -14.49 -14.24
CA GLU A 68 -13.63 -14.62 -12.81
C GLU A 68 -12.40 -15.47 -12.55
N ILE A 69 -12.30 -16.61 -13.24
CA ILE A 69 -11.15 -17.52 -13.16
C ILE A 69 -9.86 -16.78 -13.58
N GLU A 70 -9.89 -16.00 -14.66
CA GLU A 70 -8.73 -15.21 -15.11
C GLU A 70 -8.31 -14.15 -14.08
N ARG A 71 -9.25 -13.48 -13.39
CA ARG A 71 -8.92 -12.57 -12.28
C ARG A 71 -8.20 -13.28 -11.14
N VAL A 72 -8.68 -14.46 -10.76
CA VAL A 72 -8.05 -15.28 -9.71
C VAL A 72 -6.64 -15.73 -10.14
N LEU A 73 -6.49 -16.17 -11.40
CA LEU A 73 -5.19 -16.55 -11.95
C LEU A 73 -4.20 -15.39 -12.01
N VAL A 74 -4.67 -14.16 -12.32
CA VAL A 74 -3.85 -12.95 -12.26
C VAL A 74 -3.36 -12.68 -10.84
N GLN A 75 -4.23 -12.79 -9.84
CA GLN A 75 -3.81 -12.64 -8.45
C GLN A 75 -2.78 -13.68 -8.03
N ALA A 76 -3.02 -14.96 -8.37
CA ALA A 76 -2.07 -16.04 -8.12
C ALA A 76 -0.72 -15.82 -8.83
N ALA A 77 -0.76 -15.25 -10.04
CA ALA A 77 0.45 -14.89 -10.80
C ALA A 77 1.24 -13.76 -10.17
N ILE A 78 0.56 -12.76 -9.58
CA ILE A 78 1.18 -11.67 -8.82
C ILE A 78 1.87 -12.23 -7.58
N ASP A 79 1.17 -13.03 -6.78
CA ASP A 79 1.67 -13.60 -5.53
C ASP A 79 2.87 -14.54 -5.74
N SER A 80 2.82 -15.34 -6.82
CA SER A 80 3.90 -16.26 -7.21
C SER A 80 4.98 -15.64 -8.10
N ARG A 81 4.84 -14.37 -8.48
CA ARG A 81 5.71 -13.66 -9.43
C ARG A 81 5.86 -14.37 -10.79
N ASN A 82 4.81 -15.05 -11.23
CA ASN A 82 4.80 -15.81 -12.48
C ASN A 82 4.49 -14.91 -13.68
N LYS A 83 5.54 -14.41 -14.34
CA LYS A 83 5.44 -13.50 -15.48
C LYS A 83 4.64 -14.07 -16.66
N ARG A 84 4.77 -15.38 -16.94
CA ARG A 84 4.05 -16.03 -18.03
C ARG A 84 2.53 -15.99 -17.78
N MET A 85 2.10 -16.36 -16.58
CA MET A 85 0.68 -16.29 -16.20
C MET A 85 0.17 -14.84 -16.23
N LEU A 86 0.97 -13.87 -15.79
CA LEU A 86 0.62 -12.45 -15.86
C LEU A 86 0.33 -12.00 -17.30
N VAL A 87 1.14 -12.41 -18.26
CA VAL A 87 0.89 -12.07 -19.67
C VAL A 87 -0.32 -12.84 -20.21
N THR A 88 -0.42 -14.14 -19.92
CA THR A 88 -1.47 -15.00 -20.47
C THR A 88 -2.86 -14.58 -19.99
N TYR A 89 -3.04 -14.30 -18.70
CA TYR A 89 -4.34 -14.01 -18.10
C TYR A 89 -4.54 -12.53 -17.78
N GLY A 90 -3.47 -11.80 -17.50
CA GLY A 90 -3.55 -10.39 -17.16
C GLY A 90 -3.84 -9.49 -18.37
N VAL A 91 -3.30 -9.78 -19.56
CA VAL A 91 -3.60 -9.03 -20.78
C VAL A 91 -5.11 -9.05 -21.09
N PRO A 92 -5.80 -10.21 -21.15
CA PRO A 92 -7.24 -10.24 -21.33
C PRO A 92 -8.02 -9.46 -20.25
N VAL A 93 -7.63 -9.56 -18.97
CA VAL A 93 -8.27 -8.83 -17.87
C VAL A 93 -8.15 -7.31 -18.05
N VAL A 94 -6.96 -6.82 -18.45
CA VAL A 94 -6.75 -5.39 -18.72
C VAL A 94 -7.50 -4.92 -19.98
N GLU A 95 -7.51 -5.72 -21.04
CA GLU A 95 -8.21 -5.38 -22.29
C GLU A 95 -9.74 -5.34 -22.11
N ARG A 96 -10.30 -6.13 -21.20
CA ARG A 96 -11.72 -6.05 -20.81
C ARG A 96 -12.04 -4.84 -19.91
N GLY A 97 -11.06 -4.01 -19.61
CA GLY A 97 -11.29 -2.72 -18.95
C GLY A 97 -10.87 -2.62 -17.50
N SER A 98 -10.11 -3.57 -16.95
CA SER A 98 -9.60 -3.47 -15.57
C SER A 98 -8.88 -2.13 -15.37
N THR A 99 -9.19 -1.48 -14.23
CA THR A 99 -8.55 -0.25 -13.74
C THR A 99 -7.80 -0.51 -12.42
N ASP A 100 -7.64 -1.79 -12.05
CA ASP A 100 -6.86 -2.13 -10.85
C ASP A 100 -5.38 -1.77 -11.09
N PRO A 101 -4.82 -0.81 -10.32
CA PRO A 101 -3.46 -0.37 -10.53
C PRO A 101 -2.42 -1.44 -10.24
N VAL A 102 -2.73 -2.43 -9.39
CA VAL A 102 -1.81 -3.54 -9.11
C VAL A 102 -1.72 -4.46 -10.33
N VAL A 103 -2.87 -4.79 -10.92
CA VAL A 103 -2.93 -5.60 -12.15
C VAL A 103 -2.23 -4.89 -13.30
N LEU A 104 -2.56 -3.61 -13.54
CA LEU A 104 -1.95 -2.80 -14.61
C LEU A 104 -0.43 -2.74 -14.48
N GLU A 105 0.10 -2.51 -13.27
CA GLU A 105 1.53 -2.41 -13.00
C GLU A 105 2.25 -3.75 -13.25
N HIS A 106 1.72 -4.84 -12.72
CA HIS A 106 2.36 -6.16 -12.83
C HIS A 106 2.32 -6.70 -14.27
N VAL A 107 1.20 -6.52 -14.98
CA VAL A 107 1.08 -6.95 -16.39
C VAL A 107 1.99 -6.11 -17.28
N ALA A 108 2.03 -4.79 -17.12
CA ALA A 108 2.92 -3.93 -17.90
C ALA A 108 4.40 -4.29 -17.67
N ARG A 109 4.81 -4.54 -16.42
CA ARG A 109 6.17 -4.98 -16.09
C ARG A 109 6.51 -6.30 -16.77
N ALA A 110 5.60 -7.28 -16.75
CA ALA A 110 5.82 -8.59 -17.40
C ALA A 110 5.93 -8.47 -18.91
N LEU A 111 5.18 -7.56 -19.55
CA LEU A 111 5.29 -7.26 -20.98
C LEU A 111 6.62 -6.59 -21.34
N LEU A 112 7.12 -5.66 -20.51
CA LEU A 112 8.39 -4.97 -20.73
C LEU A 112 9.62 -5.91 -20.69
N ASP A 113 9.51 -7.05 -20.02
CA ASP A 113 10.57 -8.06 -20.02
C ASP A 113 10.70 -8.78 -21.37
N GLN A 114 9.70 -8.72 -22.25
CA GLN A 114 9.70 -9.37 -23.57
C GLN A 114 10.45 -8.55 -24.63
N THR A 115 10.55 -7.24 -24.45
CA THR A 115 11.25 -6.26 -25.30
C THR A 115 10.82 -6.19 -26.76
N ASP A 116 9.93 -7.05 -27.25
CA ASP A 116 9.38 -6.98 -28.60
C ASP A 116 8.40 -5.81 -28.78
N LYS A 117 8.17 -5.41 -30.03
CA LYS A 117 7.34 -4.25 -30.35
C LYS A 117 5.89 -4.39 -29.86
N PRO A 118 5.14 -5.51 -30.12
CA PRO A 118 3.77 -5.65 -29.65
C PRO A 118 3.64 -5.60 -28.13
N SER A 119 4.56 -6.23 -27.40
CA SER A 119 4.59 -6.22 -25.93
C SER A 119 4.87 -4.82 -25.40
N SER A 120 5.80 -4.09 -26.01
CA SER A 120 6.16 -2.71 -25.65
C SER A 120 5.00 -1.73 -25.91
N GLU A 121 4.26 -1.87 -27.02
CA GLU A 121 3.07 -1.07 -27.34
C GLU A 121 1.96 -1.29 -26.28
N LYS A 122 1.68 -2.55 -25.92
CA LYS A 122 0.72 -2.87 -24.86
C LYS A 122 1.17 -2.33 -23.50
N ALA A 123 2.45 -2.51 -23.15
CA ALA A 123 2.99 -1.98 -21.91
C ALA A 123 2.84 -0.46 -21.83
N LEU A 124 3.11 0.27 -22.91
CA LEU A 124 2.92 1.72 -23.00
C LEU A 124 1.46 2.11 -22.78
N LYS A 125 0.52 1.41 -23.43
CA LYS A 125 -0.93 1.63 -23.27
C LYS A 125 -1.36 1.42 -21.81
N TYR A 126 -0.91 0.33 -21.18
CA TYR A 126 -1.32 -0.04 -19.82
C TYR A 126 -0.70 0.87 -18.76
N THR A 127 0.53 1.30 -18.95
CA THR A 127 1.21 2.23 -18.03
C THR A 127 0.65 3.65 -18.12
N ARG A 128 0.19 4.10 -19.28
CA ARG A 128 -0.55 5.36 -19.41
C ARG A 128 -1.89 5.28 -18.66
N LYS A 129 -2.63 4.18 -18.83
CA LYS A 129 -3.87 3.95 -18.07
C LYS A 129 -3.62 3.88 -16.56
N LEU A 130 -2.53 3.24 -16.15
CA LEU A 130 -2.11 3.20 -14.74
C LEU A 130 -1.86 4.60 -14.20
N GLU A 131 -1.11 5.43 -14.92
CA GLU A 131 -0.84 6.82 -14.53
C GLU A 131 -2.14 7.62 -14.39
N GLU A 132 -3.08 7.54 -15.35
CA GLU A 132 -4.39 8.19 -15.28
C GLU A 132 -5.15 7.81 -14.00
N VAL A 133 -5.17 6.51 -13.66
CA VAL A 133 -5.83 6.01 -12.43
C VAL A 133 -5.16 6.56 -11.17
N LEU A 134 -3.82 6.58 -11.14
CA LEU A 134 -3.06 7.06 -9.98
C LEU A 134 -3.24 8.57 -9.77
N VAL A 135 -3.18 9.36 -10.84
CA VAL A 135 -3.43 10.81 -10.81
C VAL A 135 -4.85 11.13 -10.35
N SER A 136 -5.86 10.38 -10.80
CA SER A 136 -7.24 10.54 -10.30
C SER A 136 -7.33 10.27 -8.80
N ARG A 137 -6.72 9.19 -8.33
CA ARG A 137 -6.69 8.84 -6.89
C ARG A 137 -5.94 9.86 -6.05
N GLU A 138 -4.83 10.40 -6.58
CA GLU A 138 -4.09 11.50 -5.92
C GLU A 138 -4.98 12.72 -5.76
N LYS A 139 -5.66 13.15 -6.83
CA LYS A 139 -6.59 14.29 -6.81
C LYS A 139 -7.71 14.09 -5.79
N GLU A 140 -8.33 12.91 -5.75
CA GLU A 140 -9.35 12.55 -4.78
C GLU A 140 -8.81 12.57 -3.35
N LEU A 141 -7.61 12.00 -3.13
CA LEU A 141 -6.96 12.00 -1.82
C LEU A 141 -6.65 13.42 -1.33
N ARG A 142 -6.16 14.29 -2.22
CA ARG A 142 -5.87 15.69 -1.87
C ARG A 142 -7.14 16.48 -1.55
N ALA A 143 -8.24 16.19 -2.22
CA ALA A 143 -9.53 16.85 -1.99
C ALA A 143 -10.28 16.34 -0.75
N SER A 144 -9.97 15.13 -0.26
CA SER A 144 -10.64 14.55 0.89
C SER A 144 -10.23 15.27 2.19
N PRO A 145 -11.14 15.44 3.17
CA PRO A 145 -10.81 16.04 4.46
C PRO A 145 -9.98 15.10 5.37
N GLY A 146 -9.38 15.64 6.42
CA GLY A 146 -8.68 14.90 7.47
C GLY A 146 -7.16 14.83 7.25
N ILE A 147 -6.45 14.33 8.25
CA ILE A 147 -5.01 14.08 8.31
C ILE A 147 -4.72 12.57 8.22
N GLY A 148 -3.45 12.16 8.27
CA GLY A 148 -3.07 10.75 8.18
C GLY A 148 -3.03 10.21 6.74
N LYS A 149 -2.97 11.10 5.73
CA LYS A 149 -2.97 10.74 4.30
C LYS A 149 -1.59 10.77 3.66
N GLY A 150 -0.58 11.23 4.36
CA GLY A 150 0.77 11.44 3.83
C GLY A 150 1.39 10.15 3.29
N ALA A 151 1.27 9.06 4.02
CA ALA A 151 1.77 7.75 3.57
C ALA A 151 1.07 7.24 2.30
N ARG A 152 -0.25 7.51 2.17
CA ARG A 152 -1.01 7.14 0.96
C ARG A 152 -0.63 8.02 -0.23
N LEU A 153 -0.39 9.31 0.01
CA LEU A 153 0.09 10.23 -1.03
C LEU A 153 1.49 9.84 -1.48
N ASP A 154 2.38 9.53 -0.55
CA ASP A 154 3.73 9.06 -0.85
C ASP A 154 3.72 7.79 -1.73
N ASP A 155 2.91 6.78 -1.36
CA ASP A 155 2.73 5.55 -2.18
C ASP A 155 2.19 5.87 -3.58
N LEU A 156 1.19 6.76 -3.71
CA LEU A 156 0.65 7.14 -5.01
C LEU A 156 1.71 7.80 -5.89
N LEU A 157 2.50 8.75 -5.35
CA LEU A 157 3.57 9.42 -6.09
C LEU A 157 4.69 8.47 -6.49
N GLN A 158 5.08 7.54 -5.62
CA GLN A 158 6.04 6.48 -5.94
C GLN A 158 5.56 5.59 -7.09
N ARG A 159 4.29 5.19 -7.05
CA ARG A 159 3.70 4.34 -8.10
C ARG A 159 3.51 5.10 -9.41
N GLU A 160 3.17 6.38 -9.37
CA GLU A 160 3.10 7.24 -10.55
C GLU A 160 4.48 7.37 -11.22
N SER A 161 5.53 7.69 -10.45
CA SER A 161 6.92 7.73 -10.95
C SER A 161 7.33 6.38 -11.56
N ARG A 162 6.95 5.27 -10.96
CA ARG A 162 7.22 3.93 -11.50
C ARG A 162 6.47 3.67 -12.80
N ALA A 163 5.20 4.09 -12.91
CA ALA A 163 4.43 3.99 -14.17
C ALA A 163 5.11 4.79 -15.28
N GLN A 164 5.58 5.99 -14.99
CA GLN A 164 6.32 6.85 -15.92
C GLN A 164 7.68 6.23 -16.31
N THR A 165 8.37 5.58 -15.38
CA THR A 165 9.61 4.82 -15.65
C THR A 165 9.33 3.66 -16.61
N PHE A 166 8.23 2.95 -16.45
CA PHE A 166 7.82 1.89 -17.37
C PHE A 166 7.41 2.42 -18.75
N GLN A 167 6.79 3.60 -18.81
CA GLN A 167 6.52 4.28 -20.09
C GLN A 167 7.83 4.62 -20.81
N ALA A 168 8.83 5.13 -20.07
CA ALA A 168 10.15 5.39 -20.63
C ALA A 168 10.79 4.12 -21.23
N ARG A 169 10.72 2.99 -20.54
CA ARG A 169 11.20 1.70 -21.06
C ARG A 169 10.46 1.28 -22.31
N ALA A 170 9.14 1.38 -22.32
CA ALA A 170 8.33 1.04 -23.48
C ALA A 170 8.67 1.90 -24.69
N LEU A 171 8.75 3.23 -24.52
CA LEU A 171 9.16 4.17 -25.56
C LEU A 171 10.54 3.86 -26.11
N GLY A 172 11.50 3.57 -25.23
CA GLY A 172 12.85 3.22 -25.61
C GLY A 172 12.95 1.90 -26.37
N ASN A 173 12.18 0.88 -25.95
CA ASN A 173 12.08 -0.39 -26.69
C ASN A 173 11.46 -0.20 -28.09
N LEU A 174 10.60 0.80 -28.26
CA LEU A 174 10.00 1.19 -29.55
C LEU A 174 10.94 2.05 -30.41
N GLY A 175 12.16 2.35 -29.93
CA GLY A 175 13.15 3.15 -30.66
C GLY A 175 13.13 4.65 -30.37
N ASN A 176 12.22 5.14 -29.54
CA ASN A 176 11.99 6.57 -29.27
C ASN A 176 12.86 7.04 -28.08
N ALA A 177 14.20 7.02 -28.22
CA ALA A 177 15.12 7.29 -27.11
C ALA A 177 14.96 8.70 -26.52
N ALA A 178 14.68 9.73 -27.33
CA ALA A 178 14.48 11.10 -26.85
C ALA A 178 13.21 11.23 -25.99
N GLU A 179 12.09 10.66 -26.44
CA GLU A 179 10.84 10.64 -25.67
C GLU A 179 10.99 9.81 -24.39
N ALA A 180 11.71 8.68 -24.47
CA ALA A 180 12.00 7.85 -23.32
C ALA A 180 12.82 8.60 -22.26
N ALA A 181 13.82 9.39 -22.67
CA ALA A 181 14.60 10.23 -21.79
C ALA A 181 13.73 11.30 -21.09
N ALA A 182 12.90 12.00 -21.86
CA ALA A 182 11.98 13.00 -21.32
C ALA A 182 11.00 12.39 -20.30
N GLN A 183 10.47 11.19 -20.60
CA GLN A 183 9.54 10.51 -19.69
C GLN A 183 10.23 9.99 -18.42
N ALA A 184 11.47 9.52 -18.50
CA ALA A 184 12.24 9.11 -17.33
C ALA A 184 12.63 10.31 -16.44
N GLN A 185 12.96 11.47 -17.06
CA GLN A 185 13.17 12.72 -16.32
C GLN A 185 11.89 13.21 -15.63
N ARG A 186 10.72 13.00 -16.26
CA ARG A 186 9.43 13.27 -15.62
C ARG A 186 9.21 12.38 -14.41
N ALA A 187 9.51 11.08 -14.51
CA ALA A 187 9.43 10.15 -13.39
C ALA A 187 10.30 10.61 -12.19
N TRP A 188 11.53 11.06 -12.47
CA TRP A 188 12.41 11.64 -11.46
C TRP A 188 11.81 12.87 -10.79
N LYS A 189 11.14 13.73 -11.55
CA LYS A 189 10.47 14.93 -11.00
C LYS A 189 9.24 14.59 -10.17
N THR A 190 8.49 13.57 -10.56
CA THR A 190 7.29 13.12 -9.82
C THR A 190 7.68 12.54 -8.47
N TYR A 191 8.66 11.63 -8.44
CA TYR A 191 9.20 11.07 -7.21
C TYR A 191 10.66 10.65 -7.41
N PRO A 192 11.63 11.26 -6.67
CA PRO A 192 13.04 10.95 -6.84
C PRO A 192 13.34 9.53 -6.37
N SER A 193 13.95 8.75 -7.24
CA SER A 193 14.40 7.39 -6.95
C SER A 193 15.61 7.00 -7.79
N ALA A 194 16.46 6.13 -7.25
CA ALA A 194 17.61 5.62 -8.01
C ALA A 194 17.19 4.91 -9.31
N GLU A 195 16.01 4.31 -9.35
CA GLU A 195 15.47 3.64 -10.54
C GLU A 195 15.12 4.66 -11.63
N ALA A 196 14.38 5.71 -11.30
CA ALA A 196 14.02 6.77 -12.24
C ALA A 196 15.26 7.48 -12.78
N ALA A 197 16.24 7.79 -11.91
CA ALA A 197 17.49 8.42 -12.29
C ALA A 197 18.33 7.53 -13.25
N ARG A 198 18.46 6.22 -12.97
CA ARG A 198 19.14 5.28 -13.88
C ARG A 198 18.46 5.17 -15.23
N GLU A 199 17.14 5.14 -15.23
CA GLU A 199 16.38 5.06 -16.47
C GLU A 199 16.54 6.34 -17.28
N ALA A 200 16.55 7.52 -16.65
CA ALA A 200 16.86 8.78 -17.31
C ALA A 200 18.28 8.77 -17.91
N GLY A 201 19.27 8.38 -17.12
CA GLY A 201 20.67 8.23 -17.61
C GLY A 201 20.77 7.30 -18.82
N ARG A 202 20.10 6.15 -18.77
CA ARG A 202 20.09 5.16 -19.86
C ARG A 202 19.56 5.73 -21.19
N TRP A 203 18.43 6.44 -21.14
CA TRP A 203 17.81 6.95 -22.36
C TRP A 203 18.45 8.22 -22.85
N LEU A 204 18.98 9.07 -21.96
CA LEU A 204 19.81 10.22 -22.31
C LEU A 204 21.09 9.78 -23.05
N GLU A 205 21.78 8.73 -22.54
CA GLU A 205 22.96 8.16 -23.19
C GLU A 205 22.62 7.63 -24.60
N LYS A 206 21.51 6.89 -24.73
CA LYS A 206 21.03 6.40 -26.03
C LYS A 206 20.59 7.50 -26.98
N ALA A 207 20.10 8.63 -26.48
CA ALA A 207 19.78 9.82 -27.26
C ALA A 207 21.02 10.67 -27.60
N GLY A 208 22.24 10.26 -27.20
CA GLY A 208 23.48 10.99 -27.43
C GLY A 208 23.71 12.19 -26.49
N GLN A 209 22.86 12.38 -25.49
CA GLN A 209 22.96 13.45 -24.51
C GLN A 209 23.85 13.03 -23.33
N ASN A 210 25.12 12.78 -23.61
CA ASN A 210 26.01 12.09 -22.68
C ASN A 210 26.29 12.88 -21.39
N GLU A 211 26.39 14.21 -21.44
CA GLU A 211 26.60 15.04 -20.24
C GLU A 211 25.39 14.96 -19.30
N ALA A 212 24.18 15.09 -19.83
CA ALA A 212 22.94 14.93 -19.05
C ALA A 212 22.79 13.48 -18.52
N ALA A 213 23.26 12.49 -19.27
CA ALA A 213 23.26 11.09 -18.81
C ALA A 213 24.22 10.87 -17.63
N ILE A 214 25.41 11.52 -17.63
CA ILE A 214 26.36 11.49 -16.51
C ILE A 214 25.69 12.04 -15.23
N GLU A 215 25.02 13.20 -15.33
CA GLU A 215 24.32 13.81 -14.19
C GLU A 215 23.20 12.88 -13.66
N ALA A 216 22.38 12.31 -14.55
CA ALA A 216 21.31 11.41 -14.15
C ALA A 216 21.82 10.12 -13.47
N TYR A 217 22.90 9.51 -13.98
CA TYR A 217 23.52 8.37 -13.32
C TYR A 217 24.19 8.75 -12.00
N ALA A 218 24.76 9.96 -11.90
CA ALA A 218 25.33 10.46 -10.66
C ALA A 218 24.22 10.69 -9.60
N ASP A 219 23.04 11.19 -10.00
CA ASP A 219 21.88 11.28 -9.12
C ASP A 219 21.43 9.90 -8.61
N ALA A 220 21.49 8.85 -9.46
CA ALA A 220 21.22 7.47 -9.01
C ALA A 220 22.23 7.00 -7.95
N PHE A 221 23.49 7.35 -8.09
CA PHE A 221 24.53 7.08 -7.08
C PHE A 221 24.25 7.80 -5.76
N GLY A 222 23.62 8.98 -5.78
CA GLY A 222 23.25 9.74 -4.59
C GLY A 222 22.35 8.97 -3.60
N PHE A 223 21.65 7.92 -4.07
CA PHE A 223 20.83 7.08 -3.19
C PHE A 223 21.65 6.00 -2.49
N ASN A 224 21.32 5.72 -1.23
CA ASN A 224 21.88 4.58 -0.51
C ASN A 224 21.10 3.29 -0.85
N ASN A 225 21.56 2.55 -1.83
CA ASN A 225 20.94 1.31 -2.31
C ASN A 225 21.95 0.25 -2.69
N ALA A 226 21.48 -0.99 -2.89
CA ALA A 226 22.34 -2.14 -3.23
C ALA A 226 23.09 -2.04 -4.57
N GLN A 227 22.71 -1.10 -5.44
CA GLN A 227 23.36 -0.91 -6.76
C GLN A 227 24.32 0.27 -6.79
N LYS A 228 24.56 0.95 -5.66
CA LYS A 228 25.39 2.15 -5.57
C LYS A 228 26.79 1.98 -6.20
N ALA A 229 27.45 0.84 -6.00
CA ALA A 229 28.73 0.55 -6.61
C ALA A 229 28.66 0.51 -8.14
N ARG A 230 27.64 -0.13 -8.71
CA ARG A 230 27.40 -0.19 -10.16
C ARG A 230 27.05 1.18 -10.74
N ASP A 231 26.28 1.99 -10.00
CA ASP A 231 25.96 3.35 -10.42
C ASP A 231 27.24 4.17 -10.53
N ARG A 232 28.15 4.07 -9.54
CA ARG A 232 29.47 4.73 -9.58
C ARG A 232 30.32 4.28 -10.77
N GLU A 233 30.40 2.97 -11.03
CA GLU A 233 31.12 2.42 -12.16
C GLU A 233 30.59 2.95 -13.49
N LYS A 234 29.27 3.00 -13.65
CA LYS A 234 28.60 3.50 -14.86
C LYS A 234 28.86 4.99 -15.08
N VAL A 235 28.80 5.80 -14.02
CA VAL A 235 29.19 7.22 -14.10
C VAL A 235 30.64 7.37 -14.53
N ALA A 236 31.57 6.64 -13.89
CA ALA A 236 33.00 6.71 -14.21
C ALA A 236 33.30 6.29 -15.63
N GLU A 237 32.68 5.22 -16.14
CA GLU A 237 32.81 4.77 -17.53
C GLU A 237 32.41 5.87 -18.52
N LEU A 238 31.19 6.42 -18.35
CA LEU A 238 30.69 7.43 -19.27
C LEU A 238 31.44 8.77 -19.12
N TYR A 239 31.82 9.15 -17.90
CA TYR A 239 32.61 10.34 -17.64
C TYR A 239 33.99 10.29 -18.35
N ARG A 240 34.71 9.17 -18.21
CA ARG A 240 36.01 8.97 -18.95
C ARG A 240 35.82 9.04 -20.45
N LYS A 241 34.74 8.44 -20.97
CA LYS A 241 34.42 8.48 -22.40
C LYS A 241 34.21 9.90 -22.91
N VAL A 242 33.59 10.76 -22.12
CA VAL A 242 33.24 12.13 -22.51
C VAL A 242 34.36 13.12 -22.20
N LYS A 243 34.99 13.01 -21.02
CA LYS A 243 36.01 13.98 -20.54
C LYS A 243 37.44 13.53 -20.74
N GLY A 244 37.69 12.28 -21.15
CA GLY A 244 39.02 11.72 -21.39
C GLY A 244 39.79 11.31 -20.12
N SER A 245 39.31 11.67 -18.93
CA SER A 245 39.91 11.34 -17.62
C SER A 245 38.88 11.27 -16.53
N GLU A 246 39.27 10.89 -15.30
CA GLU A 246 38.42 10.92 -14.11
C GLU A 246 38.62 12.21 -13.28
N THR A 247 39.38 13.17 -13.78
CA THR A 247 39.58 14.45 -13.06
C THR A 247 38.24 15.19 -12.87
N GLY A 248 37.89 15.49 -11.63
CA GLY A 248 36.59 16.12 -11.27
C GLY A 248 35.42 15.15 -11.05
N LEU A 249 35.61 13.84 -11.28
CA LEU A 249 34.54 12.85 -11.04
C LEU A 249 34.12 12.80 -9.56
N GLY A 250 35.06 12.93 -8.63
CA GLY A 250 34.75 12.96 -7.21
C GLY A 250 33.85 14.11 -6.82
N ASP A 251 34.15 15.30 -7.34
CA ASP A 251 33.35 16.52 -7.09
C ASP A 251 31.95 16.39 -7.70
N LEU A 252 31.83 15.83 -8.89
CA LEU A 252 30.55 15.54 -9.52
C LEU A 252 29.68 14.60 -8.65
N LEU A 253 30.27 13.51 -8.15
CA LEU A 253 29.55 12.53 -7.33
C LEU A 253 29.13 13.12 -5.98
N LEU A 254 29.96 13.96 -5.37
CA LEU A 254 29.64 14.68 -4.14
C LEU A 254 28.49 15.67 -4.37
N ALA A 255 28.57 16.48 -5.42
CA ALA A 255 27.50 17.40 -5.79
C ALA A 255 26.18 16.70 -6.10
N ALA A 256 26.22 15.52 -6.73
CA ALA A 256 25.03 14.71 -6.98
C ALA A 256 24.43 14.14 -5.67
N TRP A 257 25.26 13.73 -4.73
CA TRP A 257 24.81 13.34 -3.39
C TRP A 257 24.05 14.48 -2.70
N ASP A 258 24.67 15.67 -2.64
CA ASP A 258 24.07 16.83 -2.01
C ASP A 258 22.73 17.22 -2.68
N ARG A 259 22.66 17.22 -4.02
CA ARG A 259 21.43 17.48 -4.78
C ARG A 259 20.33 16.45 -4.44
N THR A 260 20.69 15.17 -4.35
CA THR A 260 19.75 14.08 -4.07
C THR A 260 19.19 14.19 -2.65
N GLU A 261 20.05 14.45 -1.66
CA GLU A 261 19.62 14.66 -0.27
C GLU A 261 18.71 15.90 -0.14
N ALA A 262 19.08 17.02 -0.79
CA ALA A 262 18.25 18.22 -0.81
C ALA A 262 16.87 17.95 -1.42
N ARG A 263 16.83 17.22 -2.54
CA ARG A 263 15.58 16.86 -3.21
C ARG A 263 14.68 15.98 -2.34
N ILE A 264 15.25 14.98 -1.67
CA ILE A 264 14.53 14.11 -0.74
C ILE A 264 13.98 14.93 0.45
N ALA A 265 14.76 15.87 0.96
CA ALA A 265 14.34 16.75 2.05
C ALA A 265 13.17 17.67 1.63
N GLU A 266 13.21 18.24 0.43
CA GLU A 266 12.11 19.05 -0.14
C GLU A 266 10.81 18.24 -0.27
N ASP A 267 10.89 16.98 -0.76
CA ASP A 267 9.71 16.12 -0.92
C ASP A 267 9.13 15.73 0.44
N ARG A 268 9.98 15.42 1.42
CA ARG A 268 9.52 15.20 2.82
C ARG A 268 8.84 16.43 3.40
N GLN A 269 9.37 17.61 3.13
CA GLN A 269 8.76 18.86 3.62
C GLN A 269 7.39 19.08 2.97
N ARG A 270 7.25 18.89 1.66
CA ARG A 270 5.96 18.98 0.95
C ARG A 270 4.93 17.98 1.47
N LEU A 271 5.37 16.75 1.78
CA LEU A 271 4.47 15.76 2.39
C LEU A 271 4.03 16.18 3.79
N LYS A 272 4.93 16.77 4.62
CA LYS A 272 4.57 17.30 5.94
C LYS A 272 3.62 18.49 5.89
N GLU A 273 3.75 19.35 4.89
CA GLU A 273 2.81 20.45 4.64
C GLU A 273 1.41 19.94 4.27
N PHE A 274 1.36 18.84 3.54
CA PHE A 274 0.09 18.16 3.20
C PHE A 274 -0.49 17.40 4.39
N ASP A 275 0.35 16.72 5.17
CA ASP A 275 -0.04 15.88 6.30
C ASP A 275 1.00 15.95 7.42
N PRO A 276 0.67 16.48 8.59
CA PRO A 276 1.61 16.60 9.71
C PRO A 276 2.18 15.23 10.16
N ASN A 277 1.49 14.13 9.87
CA ASN A 277 1.92 12.78 10.21
C ASN A 277 2.87 12.16 9.16
N ALA A 278 3.15 12.85 8.07
CA ALA A 278 4.06 12.33 7.07
C ALA A 278 5.47 12.12 7.65
N GLY A 279 5.94 10.87 7.58
CA GLY A 279 7.24 10.47 8.13
C GLY A 279 7.28 10.32 9.66
N ALA A 280 6.14 10.34 10.34
CA ALA A 280 6.04 10.02 11.77
C ALA A 280 6.39 8.53 11.98
N VAL A 281 7.29 8.25 12.93
CA VAL A 281 7.77 6.87 13.23
C VAL A 281 7.58 6.49 14.70
N GLN A 282 7.30 7.47 15.55
CA GLN A 282 7.06 7.29 16.99
C GLN A 282 5.65 7.78 17.33
N PRO A 283 4.98 7.22 18.34
CA PRO A 283 3.62 7.64 18.70
C PRO A 283 3.49 9.15 18.95
N PHE A 284 4.46 9.77 19.64
CA PHE A 284 4.40 11.20 19.93
C PHE A 284 4.73 12.11 18.74
N ASP A 285 5.12 11.57 17.60
CA ASP A 285 5.25 12.35 16.36
C ASP A 285 3.90 12.60 15.68
N PHE A 286 2.84 11.87 16.11
CA PHE A 286 1.53 11.94 15.48
C PHE A 286 0.68 13.09 15.99
N THR A 287 -0.12 13.62 15.08
CA THR A 287 -1.27 14.47 15.35
C THR A 287 -2.54 13.71 14.97
N LEU A 288 -3.47 13.54 15.88
CA LEU A 288 -4.73 12.83 15.64
C LEU A 288 -5.85 13.82 15.34
N GLY A 289 -6.60 13.60 14.27
CA GLY A 289 -7.80 14.35 13.94
C GLY A 289 -8.91 14.03 14.94
N GLY A 290 -9.48 15.04 15.59
CA GLY A 290 -10.62 14.84 16.47
C GLY A 290 -11.93 14.70 15.68
N LEU A 291 -12.87 13.90 16.17
CA LEU A 291 -14.24 13.89 15.66
C LEU A 291 -14.89 15.28 15.86
N LYS A 292 -14.64 15.89 17.00
CA LYS A 292 -15.04 17.26 17.34
C LYS A 292 -13.83 18.01 17.89
N GLY A 293 -13.67 19.26 17.46
CA GLY A 293 -12.60 20.13 17.95
C GLY A 293 -11.31 20.08 17.13
N SER A 294 -10.26 20.65 17.70
CA SER A 294 -8.96 20.76 17.06
C SER A 294 -8.21 19.42 17.04
N PRO A 295 -7.35 19.18 16.04
CA PRO A 295 -6.43 18.06 16.06
C PRO A 295 -5.58 18.04 17.33
N LEU A 296 -5.23 16.84 17.81
CA LEU A 296 -4.41 16.62 19.00
C LEU A 296 -3.00 16.19 18.60
N PRO A 297 -2.00 17.05 18.70
CA PRO A 297 -0.60 16.60 18.62
C PRO A 297 -0.26 15.75 19.85
N LEU A 298 0.06 14.45 19.65
CA LEU A 298 0.39 13.56 20.75
C LEU A 298 1.66 14.00 21.52
N ALA A 299 2.52 14.80 20.89
CA ALA A 299 3.67 15.44 21.55
C ALA A 299 3.28 16.30 22.76
N THR A 300 2.04 16.83 22.81
CA THR A 300 1.52 17.59 23.96
C THR A 300 1.25 16.73 25.18
N LEU A 301 1.28 15.42 25.01
CA LEU A 301 1.06 14.44 26.09
C LEU A 301 2.37 13.91 26.69
N LYS A 302 3.53 14.43 26.26
CA LYS A 302 4.82 14.11 26.90
C LYS A 302 4.76 14.40 28.38
N GLY A 303 5.33 13.50 29.18
CA GLY A 303 5.28 13.54 30.65
C GLY A 303 4.04 12.90 31.25
N LYS A 304 3.08 12.40 30.44
CA LYS A 304 1.86 11.72 30.89
C LYS A 304 1.83 10.28 30.38
N VAL A 305 1.29 9.39 31.18
CA VAL A 305 0.92 8.03 30.73
C VAL A 305 -0.29 8.16 29.83
N THR A 306 -0.21 7.63 28.61
CA THR A 306 -1.28 7.74 27.61
C THR A 306 -1.86 6.37 27.28
N VAL A 307 -3.16 6.21 27.46
CA VAL A 307 -3.92 5.01 27.17
C VAL A 307 -4.68 5.21 25.87
N LEU A 308 -4.33 4.43 24.85
CA LEU A 308 -4.93 4.47 23.53
C LEU A 308 -5.85 3.25 23.35
N ASP A 309 -7.16 3.46 23.21
CA ASP A 309 -8.12 2.38 22.94
C ASP A 309 -8.54 2.40 21.46
N PHE A 310 -8.12 1.40 20.69
CA PHE A 310 -8.42 1.27 19.27
C PHE A 310 -9.71 0.50 19.05
N TRP A 311 -10.68 1.15 18.40
CA TRP A 311 -12.02 0.62 18.21
C TRP A 311 -12.66 1.06 16.88
N ALA A 312 -13.78 0.40 16.50
CA ALA A 312 -14.60 0.80 15.36
C ALA A 312 -16.10 0.58 15.65
N THR A 313 -16.96 1.27 14.90
CA THR A 313 -18.42 1.20 15.07
C THR A 313 -18.97 -0.21 14.80
N TRP A 314 -18.42 -0.93 13.85
CA TRP A 314 -18.79 -2.31 13.49
C TRP A 314 -18.19 -3.37 14.43
N CYS A 315 -17.27 -3.00 15.31
CA CYS A 315 -16.57 -3.92 16.20
C CYS A 315 -17.46 -4.29 17.41
N ARG A 316 -18.14 -5.43 17.34
CA ARG A 316 -18.99 -5.92 18.45
C ARG A 316 -18.24 -6.10 19.77
N PRO A 317 -17.03 -6.73 19.80
CA PRO A 317 -16.25 -6.83 21.04
C PRO A 317 -15.86 -5.47 21.63
N CYS A 318 -15.54 -4.47 20.78
CA CYS A 318 -15.20 -3.13 21.24
C CYS A 318 -16.38 -2.48 21.98
N ARG A 319 -17.61 -2.66 21.47
CA ARG A 319 -18.82 -2.17 22.15
C ARG A 319 -19.05 -2.82 23.51
N ALA A 320 -18.75 -4.10 23.62
CA ALA A 320 -18.87 -4.81 24.90
C ALA A 320 -17.76 -4.39 25.89
N GLN A 321 -16.57 -4.05 25.41
CA GLN A 321 -15.45 -3.55 26.23
C GLN A 321 -15.67 -2.14 26.76
N HIS A 322 -16.35 -1.27 26.00
CA HIS A 322 -16.46 0.16 26.30
C HIS A 322 -16.92 0.48 27.73
N PRO A 323 -17.99 -0.15 28.31
CA PRO A 323 -18.40 0.12 29.68
C PRO A 323 -17.28 -0.21 30.72
N LEU A 324 -16.48 -1.22 30.45
CA LEU A 324 -15.37 -1.63 31.32
C LEU A 324 -14.20 -0.63 31.20
N TYR A 325 -13.95 -0.15 30.01
CA TYR A 325 -12.94 0.89 29.76
C TYR A 325 -13.32 2.19 30.50
N GLU A 326 -14.60 2.59 30.46
CA GLU A 326 -15.08 3.76 31.17
C GLU A 326 -14.97 3.61 32.71
N GLN A 327 -15.14 2.40 33.24
CA GLN A 327 -14.89 2.14 34.67
C GLN A 327 -13.43 2.39 35.05
N VAL A 328 -12.48 1.96 34.19
CA VAL A 328 -11.06 2.25 34.42
C VAL A 328 -10.81 3.74 34.33
N ARG A 329 -11.32 4.41 33.28
CA ARG A 329 -11.17 5.85 33.11
C ARG A 329 -11.67 6.62 34.35
N ALA A 330 -12.79 6.20 34.92
CA ALA A 330 -13.34 6.81 36.13
C ALA A 330 -12.44 6.64 37.38
N ARG A 331 -11.65 5.54 37.50
CA ARG A 331 -10.69 5.35 38.59
C ARG A 331 -9.54 6.36 38.55
N PHE A 332 -9.15 6.79 37.35
CA PHE A 332 -8.05 7.74 37.13
C PHE A 332 -8.51 9.16 36.83
N LYS A 333 -9.79 9.49 37.06
CA LYS A 333 -10.39 10.80 36.72
C LYS A 333 -9.70 12.00 37.39
N ASP A 334 -9.17 11.79 38.60
CA ASP A 334 -8.51 12.83 39.40
C ASP A 334 -6.98 12.86 39.19
N ARG A 335 -6.48 12.09 38.21
CA ARG A 335 -5.07 12.04 37.80
C ARG A 335 -4.85 12.85 36.53
N ASP A 336 -4.12 13.93 36.62
CA ASP A 336 -3.75 14.80 35.48
C ASP A 336 -2.54 14.28 34.67
N ASP A 337 -1.83 13.28 35.23
CA ASP A 337 -0.71 12.57 34.61
C ASP A 337 -1.11 11.28 33.84
N VAL A 338 -2.42 11.01 33.72
CA VAL A 338 -2.95 9.91 32.89
C VAL A 338 -3.96 10.46 31.87
N VAL A 339 -3.78 10.09 30.61
CA VAL A 339 -4.67 10.52 29.52
C VAL A 339 -5.26 9.31 28.81
N PHE A 340 -6.59 9.32 28.62
CA PHE A 340 -7.32 8.28 27.91
C PHE A 340 -7.82 8.83 26.57
N LEU A 341 -7.49 8.14 25.46
CA LEU A 341 -7.89 8.49 24.11
C LEU A 341 -8.62 7.32 23.45
N ALA A 342 -9.85 7.56 23.02
CA ALA A 342 -10.57 6.63 22.14
C ALA A 342 -10.16 6.89 20.70
N VAL A 343 -9.44 5.93 20.10
CA VAL A 343 -8.88 6.02 18.75
C VAL A 343 -9.72 5.17 17.80
N ASN A 344 -10.48 5.85 16.95
CA ASN A 344 -11.38 5.20 16.01
C ASN A 344 -10.65 4.79 14.72
N THR A 345 -10.99 3.60 14.22
CA THR A 345 -10.37 2.98 13.03
C THR A 345 -11.38 2.71 11.91
N ASP A 346 -12.56 3.34 11.93
CA ASP A 346 -13.49 3.25 10.81
C ASP A 346 -12.93 3.95 9.56
N ASP A 347 -13.02 3.31 8.40
CA ASP A 347 -12.62 3.92 7.12
C ASP A 347 -13.51 5.12 6.77
N ASP A 348 -14.82 5.00 7.01
CA ASP A 348 -15.78 6.08 6.86
C ASP A 348 -16.02 6.80 8.20
N ARG A 349 -15.43 7.99 8.33
CA ARG A 349 -15.55 8.80 9.55
C ARG A 349 -16.98 9.33 9.81
N ALA A 350 -17.82 9.42 8.77
CA ALA A 350 -19.17 9.94 8.89
C ALA A 350 -20.10 9.05 9.72
N VAL A 351 -19.79 7.75 9.83
CA VAL A 351 -20.60 6.81 10.63
C VAL A 351 -20.38 6.94 12.14
N VAL A 352 -19.27 7.58 12.57
CA VAL A 352 -18.84 7.58 13.97
C VAL A 352 -19.76 8.45 14.85
N GLU A 353 -20.04 9.68 14.45
CA GLU A 353 -20.88 10.58 15.25
C GLU A 353 -22.32 10.06 15.45
N PRO A 354 -23.04 9.60 14.40
CA PRO A 354 -24.36 8.98 14.57
C PRO A 354 -24.32 7.75 15.49
N PHE A 355 -23.26 6.95 15.39
CA PHE A 355 -23.08 5.78 16.26
C PHE A 355 -22.94 6.19 17.74
N LEU A 356 -22.08 7.17 18.06
CA LEU A 356 -21.90 7.65 19.43
C LEU A 356 -23.19 8.19 20.03
N GLN A 357 -23.98 8.94 19.24
CA GLN A 357 -25.27 9.44 19.63
C GLN A 357 -26.25 8.30 19.94
N ALA A 358 -26.35 7.30 19.09
CA ALA A 358 -27.18 6.12 19.25
C ALA A 358 -26.82 5.29 20.50
N GLN A 359 -25.51 5.15 20.79
CA GLN A 359 -24.99 4.43 21.96
C GLN A 359 -24.96 5.28 23.23
N LYS A 360 -25.21 6.59 23.13
CA LYS A 360 -25.09 7.57 24.24
C LYS A 360 -23.67 7.56 24.86
N TRP A 361 -22.67 7.42 24.01
CA TRP A 361 -21.27 7.49 24.43
C TRP A 361 -20.81 8.94 24.44
N ASP A 362 -20.34 9.40 25.60
CA ASP A 362 -19.71 10.71 25.77
C ASP A 362 -18.19 10.54 25.84
N SER A 363 -17.59 10.25 24.69
CA SER A 363 -16.15 10.04 24.58
C SER A 363 -15.54 11.04 23.61
N ARG A 364 -14.37 11.59 23.96
CA ARG A 364 -13.51 12.29 23.01
C ARG A 364 -12.92 11.27 22.07
N VAL A 365 -13.39 11.26 20.83
CA VAL A 365 -12.94 10.35 19.81
C VAL A 365 -11.94 11.06 18.89
N TYR A 366 -10.82 10.40 18.65
CA TYR A 366 -9.82 10.76 17.66
C TYR A 366 -9.74 9.67 16.59
N PHE A 367 -9.30 10.04 15.40
CA PHE A 367 -9.06 9.07 14.32
C PHE A 367 -7.61 8.59 14.37
N GLU A 368 -7.37 7.37 13.90
CA GLU A 368 -6.07 6.72 14.00
C GLU A 368 -4.96 7.40 13.15
N ASP A 369 -5.32 8.05 12.04
CA ASP A 369 -4.50 8.92 11.20
C ASP A 369 -3.09 8.37 10.89
N GLY A 370 -2.97 7.04 10.70
CA GLY A 370 -1.71 6.33 10.43
C GLY A 370 -1.03 5.75 11.66
N LEU A 371 -1.46 6.10 12.89
CA LEU A 371 -0.87 5.62 14.14
C LEU A 371 -1.01 4.09 14.29
N GLN A 372 -2.11 3.51 13.77
CA GLN A 372 -2.35 2.07 13.77
C GLN A 372 -1.20 1.30 13.11
N SER A 373 -0.69 1.80 12.00
CA SER A 373 0.42 1.17 11.26
C SER A 373 1.73 1.19 12.04
N VAL A 374 2.09 2.33 12.65
CA VAL A 374 3.30 2.48 13.47
C VAL A 374 3.24 1.61 14.71
N LEU A 375 2.09 1.57 15.37
CA LEU A 375 1.86 0.70 16.52
C LEU A 375 1.62 -0.76 16.15
N ARG A 376 1.58 -1.12 14.85
CA ARG A 376 1.32 -2.49 14.35
C ARG A 376 0.04 -3.09 14.94
N ILE A 377 -1.04 -2.32 14.95
CA ILE A 377 -2.35 -2.77 15.39
C ILE A 377 -3.01 -3.57 14.25
N ASN A 378 -3.16 -4.87 14.44
CA ASN A 378 -3.69 -5.78 13.42
C ASN A 378 -5.11 -6.29 13.73
N SER A 379 -5.61 -5.98 14.92
CA SER A 379 -6.96 -6.37 15.38
C SER A 379 -7.49 -5.39 16.42
N ILE A 380 -8.80 -5.32 16.54
CA ILE A 380 -9.51 -4.51 17.53
C ILE A 380 -10.53 -5.39 18.31
N PRO A 381 -10.82 -5.08 19.58
CA PRO A 381 -10.22 -4.03 20.38
C PRO A 381 -8.75 -4.27 20.70
N THR A 382 -7.96 -3.22 20.72
CA THR A 382 -6.59 -3.23 21.23
C THR A 382 -6.36 -1.97 22.06
N THR A 383 -5.94 -2.14 23.30
CA THR A 383 -5.56 -1.05 24.18
C THR A 383 -4.05 -1.00 24.32
N VAL A 384 -3.45 0.17 24.05
CA VAL A 384 -2.01 0.41 24.13
C VAL A 384 -1.73 1.42 25.22
N ILE A 385 -0.72 1.17 26.06
CA ILE A 385 -0.27 2.10 27.08
C ILE A 385 1.12 2.62 26.68
N LEU A 386 1.22 3.94 26.58
CA LEU A 386 2.47 4.66 26.39
C LEU A 386 2.93 5.23 27.73
N ASN A 387 4.22 5.11 28.02
CA ASN A 387 4.82 5.80 29.16
C ASN A 387 4.98 7.32 28.89
N ARG A 388 5.58 8.04 29.84
CA ARG A 388 5.78 9.50 29.77
C ARG A 388 6.64 9.95 28.58
N GLN A 389 7.47 9.05 28.01
CA GLN A 389 8.33 9.29 26.84
C GLN A 389 7.65 8.92 25.50
N GLY A 390 6.46 8.30 25.54
CA GLY A 390 5.75 7.83 24.33
C GLY A 390 6.15 6.43 23.89
N THR A 391 6.92 5.71 24.70
CA THR A 391 7.27 4.31 24.44
C THR A 391 6.10 3.39 24.80
N VAL A 392 5.83 2.39 23.97
CA VAL A 392 4.82 1.37 24.28
C VAL A 392 5.34 0.47 25.39
N VAL A 393 4.72 0.55 26.57
CA VAL A 393 5.04 -0.28 27.73
C VAL A 393 4.07 -1.45 27.90
N ASN A 394 2.86 -1.33 27.38
CA ASN A 394 1.91 -2.43 27.41
C ASN A 394 0.97 -2.43 26.20
N ARG A 395 0.51 -3.63 25.83
CA ARG A 395 -0.48 -3.85 24.78
C ARG A 395 -1.42 -4.97 25.19
N MET A 396 -2.72 -4.68 25.18
CA MET A 396 -3.77 -5.65 25.45
C MET A 396 -4.57 -5.84 24.16
N VAL A 397 -4.55 -7.03 23.58
CA VAL A 397 -5.28 -7.39 22.35
C VAL A 397 -6.52 -8.19 22.73
N GLY A 398 -7.69 -7.73 22.32
CA GLY A 398 -8.95 -8.27 22.82
C GLY A 398 -9.17 -7.93 24.29
N TYR A 399 -10.16 -8.57 24.92
CA TYR A 399 -10.40 -8.42 26.35
C TYR A 399 -11.02 -9.66 26.96
N ILE A 400 -10.81 -9.84 28.28
CA ILE A 400 -11.44 -10.84 29.11
C ILE A 400 -12.33 -10.07 30.09
N PRO A 401 -13.68 -10.09 29.96
CA PRO A 401 -14.58 -9.21 30.70
C PRO A 401 -14.33 -9.18 32.19
N GLU A 402 -14.14 -10.36 32.81
CA GLU A 402 -14.01 -10.54 34.26
C GLU A 402 -12.71 -9.93 34.83
N ARG A 403 -11.71 -9.72 33.98
CA ARG A 403 -10.36 -9.29 34.43
C ARG A 403 -9.93 -7.96 33.81
N PHE A 404 -10.68 -7.45 32.81
CA PHE A 404 -10.26 -6.29 32.02
C PHE A 404 -9.98 -5.06 32.89
N VAL A 405 -10.92 -4.73 33.81
CA VAL A 405 -10.81 -3.52 34.64
C VAL A 405 -9.58 -3.57 35.53
N GLU A 406 -9.35 -4.67 36.24
CA GLU A 406 -8.22 -4.81 37.15
C GLU A 406 -6.91 -4.91 36.37
N MET A 407 -6.88 -5.63 35.26
CA MET A 407 -5.68 -5.74 34.42
C MET A 407 -5.28 -4.40 33.83
N LEU A 408 -6.21 -3.65 33.26
CA LEU A 408 -5.89 -2.35 32.66
C LEU A 408 -5.45 -1.35 33.73
N ALA A 409 -6.15 -1.29 34.88
CA ALA A 409 -5.76 -0.42 35.99
C ALA A 409 -4.36 -0.73 36.50
N ALA A 410 -4.04 -2.01 36.75
CA ALA A 410 -2.71 -2.44 37.19
C ALA A 410 -1.60 -2.05 36.20
N ARG A 411 -1.86 -2.19 34.87
CA ARG A 411 -0.90 -1.81 33.85
C ARG A 411 -0.67 -0.30 33.75
N ILE A 412 -1.69 0.50 34.02
CA ILE A 412 -1.55 1.95 34.10
C ILE A 412 -0.72 2.34 35.33
N GLU A 413 -0.98 1.75 36.47
CA GLU A 413 -0.22 1.98 37.70
C GLU A 413 1.25 1.58 37.53
N GLU A 414 1.54 0.45 36.87
CA GLU A 414 2.88 0.01 36.52
C GLU A 414 3.60 1.07 35.66
N ALA A 415 2.94 1.55 34.61
CA ALA A 415 3.48 2.59 33.73
C ALA A 415 3.73 3.94 34.46
N LEU A 416 2.96 4.24 35.51
CA LEU A 416 3.13 5.43 36.32
C LEU A 416 4.34 5.33 37.27
N THR A 417 4.68 4.10 37.69
CA THR A 417 5.80 3.83 38.63
C THR A 417 7.12 3.59 37.94
N GLU A 418 7.12 3.32 36.61
CA GLU A 418 8.37 3.22 35.85
C GLU A 418 9.13 4.55 35.93
N GLN A 419 10.24 4.51 36.69
CA GLN A 419 11.20 5.62 36.80
C GLN A 419 11.93 5.74 35.46
N GLU A 420 12.31 6.97 35.11
CA GLU A 420 13.21 7.23 34.00
C GLU A 420 14.48 6.42 34.12
N PRO A 421 14.93 5.72 33.04
CA PRO A 421 16.20 5.05 33.01
C PRO A 421 17.37 6.04 33.10
#